data_b11d0a409b3edbb235be687917fe4f8f
#
_entry.id   b11d0a409b3edbb235be687917fe4f8f
#
_cell.length_a   1.000
_cell.length_b   1.000
_cell.length_c   1.000
_cell.angle_alpha   90.00
_cell.angle_beta   90.00
_cell.angle_gamma   90.00
#
_symmetry.space_group_name_H-M   'P 1'
#
loop_
_entity.id
_entity.type
_entity.pdbx_description
1 polymer ?
#
loop_
_entity_poly.entity_id
_entity_poly.type
_entity_poly.pdbx_seq_one_letter_code
_entity_poly.pdbx_strand_id
1 'polypeptide(L)'
;MTVVVEAASPVPASASQFAGTRRLVRLALRRDRIQLSVWVISIVLFMLLVVASVTGLYSTSEELRNIAVSSAVSPVALATNGIVSGDSQGAIVASQSVLVFALVAALMSTLAVVRHTRQNEETGRAEMIGAAVVGRRALLTSALIVTVGANVVLALGIALGSIAVGLPVVGSFALGASIGGTGIAFAGVAAVTAQITDGARTANGLAGAAIGVAFMLRAIGDVNSTVVDDGTRVLSGWLSWLSPIGWAQQIRPFDDDAWWILLLLLGFAAVHVVVAFVLIGHRDQGAGLVQPRPGPPVAASWLPSAWGLAWRMQRMTMFWWIFAVVVLGFAYGAVGNEIDAMVGSSQQTAEMFEKLGGGGSDLVDSYLATALGLTSIVIAAYSVQSLLRMRGEETSGRLEPLLATSMSRWRWMLSHLGVVVGGVILAHVLMGAFTGFAFGLVTDDIGGNTLRMTGAALAYLPAVLVVVGLVSLAFGLFPTYASALSWGILAACIVLGQLGTLLKLPQVVLDLSPYTHVPGAPAEPVTVLPLLAMIVVAVVLSTASLVAFRRRDLQV
;
A
#
# COMPACT_ATOMS: atom_id res chain seq x y z
N MET A 1 8.44 -63.86 -30.48
CA MET A 1 8.59 -62.43 -30.67
C MET A 1 9.05 -61.83 -29.33
N THR A 2 10.36 -61.73 -29.16
CA THR A 2 11.00 -61.29 -27.90
C THR A 2 11.11 -59.78 -27.95
N VAL A 3 10.34 -59.09 -27.11
CA VAL A 3 10.41 -57.64 -26.95
C VAL A 3 11.70 -57.33 -26.16
N VAL A 4 12.70 -56.82 -26.85
CA VAL A 4 13.88 -56.25 -26.23
C VAL A 4 13.46 -54.93 -25.58
N VAL A 5 13.34 -54.93 -24.24
CA VAL A 5 13.20 -53.71 -23.46
C VAL A 5 14.56 -53.01 -23.49
N GLU A 6 14.66 -51.98 -24.31
CA GLU A 6 15.83 -51.08 -24.36
C GLU A 6 15.95 -50.41 -23.01
N ALA A 7 17.02 -50.76 -22.27
CA ALA A 7 17.29 -50.15 -20.96
C ALA A 7 17.48 -48.66 -21.15
N ALA A 8 16.60 -47.84 -20.55
CA ALA A 8 16.71 -46.40 -20.53
C ALA A 8 18.09 -45.99 -20.03
N SER A 9 18.83 -45.29 -20.85
CA SER A 9 20.15 -44.74 -20.52
C SER A 9 20.07 -44.00 -19.17
N PRO A 10 21.03 -44.19 -18.26
CA PRO A 10 21.02 -43.53 -16.98
C PRO A 10 21.05 -42.02 -17.22
N VAL A 11 20.04 -41.32 -16.71
CA VAL A 11 19.97 -39.87 -16.66
C VAL A 11 21.28 -39.39 -16.03
N PRO A 12 22.05 -38.46 -16.69
CA PRO A 12 23.32 -38.01 -16.16
C PRO A 12 23.09 -37.41 -14.77
N ALA A 13 23.66 -38.04 -13.76
CA ALA A 13 23.71 -37.57 -12.39
C ALA A 13 24.36 -36.19 -12.37
N SER A 14 23.71 -35.21 -11.69
CA SER A 14 24.18 -33.87 -11.42
C SER A 14 24.00 -32.83 -12.54
N ALA A 15 22.78 -32.62 -13.02
CA ALA A 15 22.43 -31.28 -13.43
C ALA A 15 22.49 -30.39 -12.16
N SER A 16 23.40 -29.40 -12.13
CA SER A 16 23.56 -28.48 -10.99
C SER A 16 22.20 -28.02 -10.53
N GLN A 17 21.94 -27.99 -9.20
CA GLN A 17 20.66 -27.52 -8.62
C GLN A 17 20.30 -26.08 -9.06
N PHE A 18 21.25 -25.38 -9.66
CA PHE A 18 21.14 -24.03 -10.21
C PHE A 18 21.15 -23.99 -11.75
N ALA A 19 21.08 -25.15 -12.43
CA ALA A 19 21.05 -25.21 -13.88
C ALA A 19 19.90 -24.35 -14.42
N GLY A 20 20.14 -23.57 -15.50
CA GLY A 20 19.12 -22.71 -16.12
C GLY A 20 18.89 -21.35 -15.45
N THR A 21 19.48 -21.05 -14.29
CA THR A 21 19.29 -19.75 -13.56
C THR A 21 19.51 -18.53 -14.47
N ARG A 22 20.58 -18.49 -15.28
CA ARG A 22 20.85 -17.34 -16.16
C ARG A 22 19.74 -17.11 -17.20
N ARG A 23 19.14 -18.19 -17.72
CA ARG A 23 18.02 -18.09 -18.68
C ARG A 23 16.76 -17.60 -17.98
N LEU A 24 16.50 -18.08 -16.75
CA LEU A 24 15.37 -17.63 -15.93
C LEU A 24 15.51 -16.15 -15.51
N VAL A 25 16.69 -15.69 -15.13
CA VAL A 25 16.94 -14.25 -14.85
C VAL A 25 16.63 -13.39 -16.08
N ARG A 26 17.10 -13.80 -17.27
CA ARG A 26 16.81 -13.06 -18.51
C ARG A 26 15.30 -13.06 -18.82
N LEU A 27 14.62 -14.16 -18.60
CA LEU A 27 13.16 -14.29 -18.77
C LEU A 27 12.42 -13.38 -17.79
N ALA A 28 12.78 -13.39 -16.50
CA ALA A 28 12.22 -12.57 -15.46
C ALA A 28 12.38 -11.08 -15.76
N LEU A 29 13.59 -10.64 -16.14
CA LEU A 29 13.86 -9.25 -16.52
C LEU A 29 13.04 -8.81 -17.74
N ARG A 30 12.88 -9.67 -18.76
CA ARG A 30 12.04 -9.36 -19.93
C ARG A 30 10.57 -9.23 -19.56
N ARG A 31 10.09 -10.10 -18.68
CA ARG A 31 8.69 -10.12 -18.23
C ARG A 31 8.36 -8.89 -17.38
N ASP A 32 9.26 -8.49 -16.49
CA ASP A 32 9.04 -7.44 -15.52
C ASP A 32 9.65 -6.09 -15.91
N ARG A 33 10.16 -5.97 -17.15
CA ARG A 33 10.80 -4.75 -17.65
C ARG A 33 9.97 -3.48 -17.43
N ILE A 34 8.63 -3.58 -17.53
CA ILE A 34 7.74 -2.43 -17.28
C ILE A 34 7.47 -2.31 -15.79
N GLN A 35 7.04 -3.39 -15.13
CA GLN A 35 6.59 -3.34 -13.75
C GLN A 35 7.72 -2.95 -12.77
N LEU A 36 8.90 -3.59 -12.85
CA LEU A 36 10.04 -3.23 -12.00
C LEU A 36 10.56 -1.83 -12.29
N SER A 37 10.61 -1.43 -13.57
CA SER A 37 11.02 -0.07 -13.93
C SER A 37 10.05 0.98 -13.38
N VAL A 38 8.74 0.74 -13.45
CA VAL A 38 7.72 1.63 -12.88
C VAL A 38 7.92 1.75 -11.37
N TRP A 39 8.10 0.63 -10.65
CA TRP A 39 8.37 0.65 -9.22
C TRP A 39 9.62 1.48 -8.89
N VAL A 40 10.76 1.14 -9.48
CA VAL A 40 12.04 1.81 -9.18
C VAL A 40 12.00 3.29 -9.54
N ILE A 41 11.54 3.62 -10.75
CA ILE A 41 11.45 5.02 -11.20
C ILE A 41 10.50 5.83 -10.33
N SER A 42 9.33 5.28 -10.00
CA SER A 42 8.37 5.98 -9.12
C SER A 42 8.95 6.25 -7.73
N ILE A 43 9.58 5.25 -7.11
CA ILE A 43 10.19 5.40 -5.78
C ILE A 43 11.29 6.47 -5.84
N VAL A 44 12.18 6.41 -6.83
CA VAL A 44 13.27 7.40 -6.99
C VAL A 44 12.68 8.79 -7.21
N LEU A 45 11.71 8.96 -8.12
CA LEU A 45 11.11 10.27 -8.40
C LEU A 45 10.41 10.86 -7.17
N PHE A 46 9.61 10.06 -6.45
CA PHE A 46 8.96 10.54 -5.24
C PHE A 46 9.97 10.88 -4.14
N MET A 47 11.04 10.09 -4.01
CA MET A 47 12.14 10.41 -3.09
C MET A 47 12.80 11.75 -3.45
N LEU A 48 13.08 11.98 -4.74
CA LEU A 48 13.67 13.25 -5.19
C LEU A 48 12.72 14.44 -5.02
N LEU A 49 11.41 14.22 -5.11
CA LEU A 49 10.43 15.25 -4.76
C LEU A 49 10.51 15.63 -3.28
N VAL A 50 10.68 14.64 -2.38
CA VAL A 50 10.87 14.93 -0.94
C VAL A 50 12.17 15.69 -0.73
N VAL A 51 13.28 15.26 -1.35
CA VAL A 51 14.58 15.96 -1.27
C VAL A 51 14.42 17.40 -1.74
N ALA A 52 13.85 17.63 -2.93
CA ALA A 52 13.66 18.97 -3.48
C ALA A 52 12.71 19.84 -2.63
N SER A 53 11.67 19.22 -2.05
CA SER A 53 10.74 19.93 -1.16
C SER A 53 11.43 20.41 0.10
N VAL A 54 12.17 19.54 0.79
CA VAL A 54 12.87 19.90 2.04
C VAL A 54 13.96 20.94 1.77
N THR A 55 14.79 20.75 0.72
CA THR A 55 15.86 21.69 0.39
C THR A 55 15.34 23.05 -0.10
N GLY A 56 14.14 23.08 -0.71
CA GLY A 56 13.52 24.31 -1.20
C GLY A 56 12.69 25.06 -0.16
N LEU A 57 12.08 24.35 0.80
CA LEU A 57 11.22 24.95 1.82
C LEU A 57 12.02 25.46 3.03
N TYR A 58 13.08 24.75 3.40
CA TYR A 58 13.86 25.03 4.62
C TYR A 58 15.26 25.46 4.25
N SER A 59 15.49 26.78 4.26
CA SER A 59 16.74 27.40 3.83
C SER A 59 17.62 27.86 5.00
N THR A 60 17.06 28.03 6.19
CA THR A 60 17.78 28.53 7.37
C THR A 60 18.05 27.43 8.38
N SER A 61 19.19 27.54 9.09
CA SER A 61 19.54 26.60 10.17
C SER A 61 18.52 26.62 11.32
N GLU A 62 17.87 27.76 11.55
CA GLU A 62 16.86 27.90 12.60
C GLU A 62 15.57 27.13 12.25
N GLU A 63 15.10 27.22 11.00
CA GLU A 63 13.94 26.44 10.52
C GLU A 63 14.19 24.94 10.62
N LEU A 64 15.37 24.47 10.17
CA LEU A 64 15.76 23.05 10.23
C LEU A 64 15.82 22.56 11.67
N ARG A 65 16.41 23.34 12.59
CA ARG A 65 16.46 23.01 14.01
C ARG A 65 15.06 22.94 14.63
N ASN A 66 14.19 23.91 14.32
CA ASN A 66 12.82 23.93 14.82
C ASN A 66 12.03 22.67 14.40
N ILE A 67 12.18 22.25 13.14
CA ILE A 67 11.57 21.02 12.64
C ILE A 67 12.17 19.78 13.33
N ALA A 68 13.48 19.73 13.50
CA ALA A 68 14.14 18.63 14.20
C ALA A 68 13.62 18.49 15.63
N VAL A 69 13.60 19.60 16.38
CA VAL A 69 13.15 19.62 17.79
C VAL A 69 11.67 19.26 17.90
N SER A 70 10.79 19.88 17.08
CA SER A 70 9.35 19.59 17.11
C SER A 70 9.05 18.13 16.76
N SER A 71 9.74 17.57 15.76
CA SER A 71 9.59 16.16 15.39
C SER A 71 10.13 15.20 16.44
N ALA A 72 11.21 15.56 17.13
CA ALA A 72 11.84 14.72 18.17
C ALA A 72 10.97 14.55 19.42
N VAL A 73 10.14 15.53 19.76
CA VAL A 73 9.26 15.48 20.94
C VAL A 73 7.84 15.00 20.60
N SER A 74 7.48 14.89 19.33
CA SER A 74 6.15 14.44 18.89
C SER A 74 6.10 12.90 18.80
N PRO A 75 5.34 12.20 19.68
CA PRO A 75 5.18 10.75 19.59
C PRO A 75 4.59 10.30 18.26
N VAL A 76 3.72 11.14 17.66
CA VAL A 76 3.11 10.86 16.37
C VAL A 76 4.12 10.96 15.25
N ALA A 77 4.94 12.01 15.20
CA ALA A 77 6.02 12.14 14.22
C ALA A 77 7.00 10.96 14.33
N LEU A 78 7.40 10.59 15.54
CA LEU A 78 8.24 9.43 15.80
C LEU A 78 7.61 8.12 15.31
N ALA A 79 6.32 7.91 15.56
CA ALA A 79 5.61 6.72 15.12
C ALA A 79 5.44 6.65 13.59
N THR A 80 5.17 7.79 12.93
CA THR A 80 4.80 7.83 11.50
C THR A 80 5.97 8.10 10.57
N ASN A 81 6.90 8.98 10.94
CA ASN A 81 8.04 9.36 10.10
C ASN A 81 9.33 8.66 10.55
N GLY A 82 9.51 8.50 11.86
CA GLY A 82 10.68 7.86 12.44
C GLY A 82 11.55 8.84 13.23
N ILE A 83 12.75 8.37 13.56
CA ILE A 83 13.70 9.14 14.38
C ILE A 83 14.29 10.31 13.62
N VAL A 84 14.58 11.38 14.38
CA VAL A 84 15.37 12.51 13.91
C VAL A 84 16.82 12.28 14.30
N SER A 85 17.75 12.55 13.40
CA SER A 85 19.19 12.28 13.58
C SER A 85 20.04 13.56 13.46
N GLY A 86 19.44 14.73 13.52
CA GLY A 86 20.14 16.02 13.40
C GLY A 86 19.30 17.09 12.73
N ASP A 87 19.86 18.29 12.61
CA ASP A 87 19.22 19.48 12.04
C ASP A 87 19.79 19.88 10.66
N SER A 88 20.51 18.98 9.99
CA SER A 88 20.92 19.21 8.60
C SER A 88 19.77 18.94 7.62
N GLN A 89 19.79 19.58 6.44
CA GLN A 89 18.81 19.30 5.37
C GLN A 89 18.73 17.79 5.06
N GLY A 90 19.87 17.11 4.98
CA GLY A 90 19.92 15.67 4.73
C GLY A 90 19.32 14.84 5.87
N ALA A 91 19.55 15.21 7.13
CA ALA A 91 18.99 14.53 8.28
C ALA A 91 17.44 14.68 8.32
N ILE A 92 16.91 15.87 8.01
CA ILE A 92 15.46 16.09 7.88
C ILE A 92 14.88 15.28 6.72
N VAL A 93 15.54 15.26 5.55
CA VAL A 93 15.13 14.38 4.44
C VAL A 93 15.07 12.92 4.89
N ALA A 94 16.10 12.44 5.60
CA ALA A 94 16.15 11.06 6.07
C ALA A 94 15.01 10.76 7.05
N SER A 95 14.76 11.62 8.04
CA SER A 95 13.69 11.44 9.03
C SER A 95 12.30 11.36 8.38
N GLN A 96 12.03 12.17 7.36
CA GLN A 96 10.74 12.21 6.68
C GLN A 96 10.54 11.09 5.64
N SER A 97 11.62 10.46 5.15
CA SER A 97 11.54 9.62 3.97
C SER A 97 11.94 8.16 4.17
N VAL A 98 12.95 7.86 5.00
CA VAL A 98 13.51 6.51 5.12
C VAL A 98 12.42 5.48 5.42
N LEU A 99 11.52 5.76 6.35
CA LEU A 99 10.45 4.83 6.72
C LEU A 99 9.53 4.49 5.56
N VAL A 100 8.97 5.52 4.92
CA VAL A 100 7.96 5.35 3.86
C VAL A 100 8.57 4.59 2.68
N PHE A 101 9.76 5.00 2.24
CA PHE A 101 10.39 4.37 1.10
C PHE A 101 10.97 2.99 1.41
N ALA A 102 11.40 2.73 2.65
CA ALA A 102 11.77 1.38 3.11
C ALA A 102 10.57 0.42 3.09
N LEU A 103 9.39 0.86 3.55
CA LEU A 103 8.15 0.08 3.47
C LEU A 103 7.77 -0.23 2.01
N VAL A 104 7.85 0.77 1.13
CA VAL A 104 7.52 0.61 -0.29
C VAL A 104 8.53 -0.33 -0.99
N ALA A 105 9.83 -0.23 -0.67
CA ALA A 105 10.86 -1.14 -1.18
C ALA A 105 10.67 -2.58 -0.67
N ALA A 106 10.29 -2.75 0.60
CA ALA A 106 9.94 -4.05 1.18
C ALA A 106 8.74 -4.67 0.48
N LEU A 107 7.69 -3.89 0.21
CA LEU A 107 6.51 -4.33 -0.52
C LEU A 107 6.85 -4.70 -1.97
N MET A 108 7.59 -3.87 -2.70
CA MET A 108 8.08 -4.15 -4.05
C MET A 108 8.81 -5.50 -4.10
N SER A 109 9.76 -5.69 -3.17
CA SER A 109 10.59 -6.90 -3.09
C SER A 109 9.76 -8.15 -2.80
N THR A 110 8.82 -8.05 -1.86
CA THR A 110 7.91 -9.15 -1.50
C THR A 110 7.07 -9.57 -2.71
N LEU A 111 6.41 -8.62 -3.36
CA LEU A 111 5.58 -8.90 -4.54
C LEU A 111 6.40 -9.50 -5.68
N ALA A 112 7.63 -9.01 -5.91
CA ALA A 112 8.52 -9.53 -6.95
C ALA A 112 8.94 -10.98 -6.68
N VAL A 113 9.40 -11.31 -5.47
CA VAL A 113 9.84 -12.66 -5.12
C VAL A 113 8.67 -13.65 -5.21
N VAL A 114 7.53 -13.34 -4.62
CA VAL A 114 6.35 -14.23 -4.65
C VAL A 114 5.83 -14.44 -6.08
N ARG A 115 5.85 -13.38 -6.91
CA ARG A 115 5.46 -13.43 -8.32
C ARG A 115 6.33 -14.39 -9.14
N HIS A 116 7.65 -14.34 -8.94
CA HIS A 116 8.58 -15.17 -9.68
C HIS A 116 8.72 -16.60 -9.13
N THR A 117 8.21 -16.86 -7.93
CA THR A 117 8.24 -18.17 -7.29
C THR A 117 6.84 -18.79 -7.21
N ARG A 118 6.11 -18.49 -6.15
CA ARG A 118 4.82 -19.13 -5.84
C ARG A 118 3.75 -18.91 -6.90
N GLN A 119 3.65 -17.71 -7.46
CA GLN A 119 2.65 -17.46 -8.52
C GLN A 119 2.94 -18.24 -9.81
N ASN A 120 4.20 -18.50 -10.14
CA ASN A 120 4.55 -19.36 -11.27
C ASN A 120 4.20 -20.83 -11.00
N GLU A 121 4.29 -21.30 -9.74
CA GLU A 121 3.84 -22.64 -9.34
C GLU A 121 2.31 -22.73 -9.41
N GLU A 122 1.58 -21.78 -8.82
CA GLU A 122 0.11 -21.74 -8.80
C GLU A 122 -0.51 -21.69 -10.20
N THR A 123 0.16 -21.06 -11.16
CA THR A 123 -0.32 -20.96 -12.56
C THR A 123 0.16 -22.09 -13.47
N GLY A 124 0.83 -23.13 -12.93
CA GLY A 124 1.37 -24.25 -13.70
C GLY A 124 2.60 -23.92 -14.57
N ARG A 125 3.05 -22.65 -14.58
CA ARG A 125 4.22 -22.22 -15.36
C ARG A 125 5.51 -22.86 -14.87
N ALA A 126 5.61 -23.12 -13.57
CA ALA A 126 6.76 -23.78 -13.00
C ALA A 126 6.92 -25.22 -13.51
N GLU A 127 5.81 -25.93 -13.78
CA GLU A 127 5.82 -27.27 -14.37
C GLU A 127 6.34 -27.26 -15.81
N MET A 128 5.85 -26.29 -16.63
CA MET A 128 6.35 -26.12 -18.00
C MET A 128 7.85 -25.78 -18.03
N ILE A 129 8.32 -24.95 -17.09
CA ILE A 129 9.74 -24.62 -16.95
C ILE A 129 10.53 -25.84 -16.46
N GLY A 130 9.96 -26.63 -15.55
CA GLY A 130 10.58 -27.84 -14.99
C GLY A 130 10.70 -29.02 -15.99
N ALA A 131 9.90 -29.01 -17.08
CA ALA A 131 10.07 -29.96 -18.19
C ALA A 131 11.38 -29.71 -18.99
N ALA A 132 12.01 -28.52 -18.85
CA ALA A 132 13.33 -28.26 -19.37
C ALA A 132 14.43 -28.63 -18.34
N VAL A 133 15.71 -28.61 -18.77
CA VAL A 133 16.86 -28.83 -17.87
C VAL A 133 17.04 -27.62 -16.94
N VAL A 134 16.24 -27.58 -15.86
CA VAL A 134 16.24 -26.52 -14.84
C VAL A 134 16.41 -27.13 -13.45
N GLY A 135 17.37 -26.62 -12.69
CA GLY A 135 17.65 -27.08 -11.33
C GLY A 135 16.54 -26.62 -10.35
N ARG A 136 16.30 -27.43 -9.32
CA ARG A 136 15.26 -27.20 -8.29
C ARG A 136 15.36 -25.83 -7.61
N ARG A 137 16.58 -25.32 -7.42
CA ARG A 137 16.86 -24.02 -6.78
C ARG A 137 16.88 -22.85 -7.77
N ALA A 138 16.89 -23.12 -9.07
CA ALA A 138 17.10 -22.09 -10.10
C ALA A 138 15.99 -21.03 -10.13
N LEU A 139 14.74 -21.42 -9.88
CA LEU A 139 13.58 -20.49 -9.89
C LEU A 139 13.69 -19.46 -8.75
N LEU A 140 13.92 -19.91 -7.52
CA LEU A 140 14.11 -19.01 -6.37
C LEU A 140 15.36 -18.15 -6.53
N THR A 141 16.48 -18.74 -6.98
CA THR A 141 17.73 -17.99 -7.20
C THR A 141 17.53 -16.88 -8.24
N SER A 142 16.81 -17.17 -9.34
CA SER A 142 16.54 -16.15 -10.36
C SER A 142 15.64 -15.02 -9.82
N ALA A 143 14.63 -15.35 -9.01
CA ALA A 143 13.78 -14.35 -8.36
C ALA A 143 14.59 -13.43 -7.43
N LEU A 144 15.46 -14.00 -6.60
CA LEU A 144 16.32 -13.25 -5.68
C LEU A 144 17.32 -12.37 -6.42
N ILE A 145 17.98 -12.87 -7.46
CA ILE A 145 18.93 -12.08 -8.27
C ILE A 145 18.23 -10.84 -8.87
N VAL A 146 17.05 -11.02 -9.45
CA VAL A 146 16.30 -9.91 -10.06
C VAL A 146 15.84 -8.91 -9.01
N THR A 147 15.34 -9.37 -7.87
CA THR A 147 14.85 -8.49 -6.80
C THR A 147 15.99 -7.76 -6.10
N VAL A 148 17.09 -8.43 -5.79
CA VAL A 148 18.29 -7.78 -5.22
C VAL A 148 18.85 -6.76 -6.21
N GLY A 149 18.96 -7.12 -7.50
CA GLY A 149 19.38 -6.20 -8.54
C GLY A 149 18.49 -4.95 -8.63
N ALA A 150 17.18 -5.10 -8.53
CA ALA A 150 16.24 -3.98 -8.50
C ALA A 150 16.46 -3.06 -7.29
N ASN A 151 16.70 -3.62 -6.10
CA ASN A 151 17.00 -2.82 -4.90
C ASN A 151 18.36 -2.12 -4.96
N VAL A 152 19.36 -2.72 -5.58
CA VAL A 152 20.66 -2.06 -5.84
C VAL A 152 20.47 -0.89 -6.79
N VAL A 153 19.73 -1.06 -7.88
CA VAL A 153 19.41 0.03 -8.81
C VAL A 153 18.61 1.13 -8.13
N LEU A 154 17.66 0.76 -7.28
CA LEU A 154 16.89 1.69 -6.44
C LEU A 154 17.80 2.50 -5.51
N ALA A 155 18.69 1.83 -4.77
CA ALA A 155 19.62 2.47 -3.85
C ALA A 155 20.55 3.46 -4.57
N LEU A 156 21.10 3.05 -5.72
CA LEU A 156 21.95 3.91 -6.56
C LEU A 156 21.15 5.08 -7.15
N GLY A 157 19.92 4.85 -7.60
CA GLY A 157 19.04 5.90 -8.12
C GLY A 157 18.73 6.98 -7.09
N ILE A 158 18.43 6.58 -5.85
CA ILE A 158 18.22 7.50 -4.72
C ILE A 158 19.51 8.26 -4.40
N ALA A 159 20.63 7.56 -4.25
CA ALA A 159 21.91 8.17 -3.92
C ALA A 159 22.34 9.21 -4.95
N LEU A 160 22.41 8.83 -6.24
CA LEU A 160 22.83 9.70 -7.32
C LEU A 160 21.88 10.88 -7.52
N GLY A 161 20.57 10.64 -7.38
CA GLY A 161 19.58 11.70 -7.47
C GLY A 161 19.69 12.70 -6.33
N SER A 162 19.90 12.25 -5.08
CA SER A 162 20.10 13.13 -3.91
C SER A 162 21.38 13.97 -4.05
N ILE A 163 22.46 13.38 -4.55
CA ILE A 163 23.71 14.09 -4.87
C ILE A 163 23.47 15.16 -5.94
N ALA A 164 22.70 14.83 -6.98
CA ALA A 164 22.38 15.78 -8.05
C ALA A 164 21.57 17.01 -7.57
N VAL A 165 20.79 16.86 -6.49
CA VAL A 165 20.06 17.96 -5.82
C VAL A 165 20.98 18.74 -4.87
N GLY A 166 22.19 18.26 -4.56
CA GLY A 166 23.18 18.97 -3.74
C GLY A 166 23.41 18.39 -2.34
N LEU A 167 22.83 17.24 -2.00
CA LEU A 167 23.09 16.61 -0.69
C LEU A 167 24.48 15.95 -0.62
N PRO A 168 25.07 15.84 0.58
CA PRO A 168 26.38 15.21 0.79
C PRO A 168 26.46 13.78 0.24
N VAL A 169 27.60 13.43 -0.38
CA VAL A 169 27.77 12.15 -1.08
C VAL A 169 27.61 10.94 -0.16
N VAL A 170 28.29 10.92 0.99
CA VAL A 170 28.30 9.77 1.91
C VAL A 170 26.91 9.51 2.45
N GLY A 171 26.22 10.54 2.97
CA GLY A 171 24.86 10.42 3.47
C GLY A 171 23.84 10.04 2.39
N SER A 172 24.03 10.48 1.14
CA SER A 172 23.17 10.09 0.02
C SER A 172 23.29 8.60 -0.29
N PHE A 173 24.50 8.03 -0.26
CA PHE A 173 24.69 6.59 -0.39
C PHE A 173 24.14 5.83 0.81
N ALA A 174 24.29 6.35 2.03
CA ALA A 174 23.70 5.76 3.24
C ALA A 174 22.16 5.74 3.17
N LEU A 175 21.55 6.82 2.67
CA LEU A 175 20.11 6.93 2.43
C LEU A 175 19.62 5.87 1.41
N GLY A 176 20.28 5.76 0.28
CA GLY A 176 19.97 4.75 -0.73
C GLY A 176 20.13 3.33 -0.18
N ALA A 177 21.23 3.07 0.54
CA ALA A 177 21.56 1.77 1.12
C ALA A 177 20.56 1.36 2.21
N SER A 178 20.06 2.28 3.05
CA SER A 178 19.06 1.99 4.07
C SER A 178 17.75 1.50 3.45
N ILE A 179 17.29 2.17 2.40
CA ILE A 179 16.04 1.83 1.70
C ILE A 179 16.20 0.53 0.89
N GLY A 180 17.23 0.44 0.05
CA GLY A 180 17.50 -0.76 -0.76
C GLY A 180 17.85 -1.99 0.09
N GLY A 181 18.61 -1.80 1.18
CA GLY A 181 18.93 -2.85 2.15
C GLY A 181 17.69 -3.44 2.82
N THR A 182 16.72 -2.59 3.18
CA THR A 182 15.41 -3.04 3.70
C THR A 182 14.66 -3.85 2.66
N GLY A 183 14.64 -3.40 1.39
CA GLY A 183 14.04 -4.16 0.30
C GLY A 183 14.68 -5.55 0.15
N ILE A 184 16.01 -5.66 0.27
CA ILE A 184 16.74 -6.93 0.23
C ILE A 184 16.39 -7.80 1.44
N ALA A 185 16.27 -7.23 2.65
CA ALA A 185 15.89 -7.95 3.86
C ALA A 185 14.52 -8.62 3.69
N PHE A 186 13.53 -7.89 3.19
CA PHE A 186 12.17 -8.41 2.97
C PHE A 186 12.04 -9.31 1.72
N ALA A 187 12.96 -9.24 0.75
CA ALA A 187 13.08 -10.26 -0.28
C ALA A 187 13.42 -11.63 0.32
N GLY A 188 14.28 -11.68 1.35
CA GLY A 188 14.55 -12.88 2.15
C GLY A 188 13.31 -13.41 2.85
N VAL A 189 12.56 -12.55 3.55
CA VAL A 189 11.28 -12.92 4.20
C VAL A 189 10.30 -13.50 3.19
N ALA A 190 10.13 -12.85 2.05
CA ALA A 190 9.26 -13.32 0.97
C ALA A 190 9.70 -14.68 0.40
N ALA A 191 11.00 -14.92 0.31
CA ALA A 191 11.54 -16.21 -0.10
C ALA A 191 11.11 -17.34 0.86
N VAL A 192 11.07 -17.09 2.17
CA VAL A 192 10.61 -18.04 3.19
C VAL A 192 9.09 -18.23 3.11
N THR A 193 8.31 -17.14 3.10
CA THR A 193 6.84 -17.22 3.08
C THR A 193 6.32 -17.93 1.83
N ALA A 194 7.01 -17.79 0.69
CA ALA A 194 6.73 -18.53 -0.52
C ALA A 194 6.95 -20.05 -0.39
N GLN A 195 7.75 -20.54 0.55
CA GLN A 195 7.91 -21.97 0.79
C GLN A 195 6.87 -22.53 1.78
N ILE A 196 6.39 -21.70 2.70
CA ILE A 196 5.45 -22.14 3.75
C ILE A 196 4.05 -22.38 3.17
N THR A 197 3.59 -21.53 2.26
CA THR A 197 2.21 -21.54 1.75
C THR A 197 2.12 -22.18 0.36
N ASP A 198 0.93 -22.61 -0.03
CA ASP A 198 0.60 -23.17 -1.35
C ASP A 198 0.12 -22.10 -2.36
N GLY A 199 -0.35 -20.92 -1.90
CA GLY A 199 -0.89 -19.85 -2.73
C GLY A 199 -0.10 -18.54 -2.63
N ALA A 200 0.04 -17.83 -3.76
CA ALA A 200 0.73 -16.54 -3.85
C ALA A 200 0.07 -15.46 -2.97
N ARG A 201 -1.27 -15.49 -2.85
CA ARG A 201 -2.00 -14.54 -2.00
C ARG A 201 -1.63 -14.71 -0.52
N THR A 202 -1.56 -15.95 -0.04
CA THR A 202 -1.23 -16.24 1.35
C THR A 202 0.25 -15.92 1.62
N ALA A 203 1.15 -16.23 0.67
CA ALA A 203 2.57 -15.86 0.76
C ALA A 203 2.77 -14.35 0.91
N ASN A 204 2.11 -13.56 0.05
CA ASN A 204 2.13 -12.11 0.12
C ASN A 204 1.49 -11.59 1.42
N GLY A 205 0.41 -12.23 1.89
CA GLY A 205 -0.24 -11.87 3.15
C GLY A 205 0.67 -12.07 4.37
N LEU A 206 1.38 -13.21 4.43
CA LEU A 206 2.35 -13.48 5.52
C LEU A 206 3.54 -12.52 5.48
N ALA A 207 4.09 -12.26 4.28
CA ALA A 207 5.19 -11.33 4.15
C ALA A 207 4.75 -9.88 4.48
N GLY A 208 3.54 -9.49 4.06
CA GLY A 208 2.92 -8.21 4.44
C GLY A 208 2.69 -8.09 5.95
N ALA A 209 2.25 -9.17 6.61
CA ALA A 209 2.14 -9.22 8.06
C ALA A 209 3.50 -9.05 8.75
N ALA A 210 4.56 -9.65 8.21
CA ALA A 210 5.92 -9.46 8.71
C ALA A 210 6.40 -8.01 8.57
N ILE A 211 6.08 -7.33 7.45
CA ILE A 211 6.33 -5.90 7.27
C ILE A 211 5.55 -5.09 8.33
N GLY A 212 4.26 -5.40 8.53
CA GLY A 212 3.43 -4.73 9.54
C GLY A 212 3.96 -4.92 10.96
N VAL A 213 4.38 -6.12 11.33
CA VAL A 213 4.99 -6.39 12.64
C VAL A 213 6.30 -5.61 12.80
N ALA A 214 7.17 -5.61 11.79
CA ALA A 214 8.41 -4.84 11.81
C ALA A 214 8.13 -3.34 11.97
N PHE A 215 7.13 -2.80 11.27
CA PHE A 215 6.68 -1.42 11.43
C PHE A 215 6.21 -1.12 12.86
N MET A 216 5.38 -2.00 13.45
CA MET A 216 4.87 -1.80 14.82
C MET A 216 5.97 -1.85 15.87
N LEU A 217 6.89 -2.83 15.78
CA LEU A 217 8.03 -2.92 16.68
C LEU A 217 8.88 -1.64 16.64
N ARG A 218 9.14 -1.14 15.44
CA ARG A 218 9.86 0.11 15.25
C ARG A 218 9.07 1.29 15.83
N ALA A 219 7.77 1.43 15.49
CA ALA A 219 6.96 2.56 15.93
C ALA A 219 6.87 2.64 17.47
N ILE A 220 6.62 1.51 18.14
CA ILE A 220 6.57 1.45 19.60
C ILE A 220 7.96 1.75 20.20
N GLY A 221 9.05 1.26 19.58
CA GLY A 221 10.41 1.54 20.01
C GLY A 221 10.77 3.01 19.86
N ASP A 222 10.35 3.67 18.80
CA ASP A 222 10.67 5.07 18.55
C ASP A 222 9.83 6.03 19.41
N VAL A 223 8.59 5.70 19.73
CA VAL A 223 7.78 6.46 20.69
C VAL A 223 8.38 6.38 22.12
N ASN A 224 8.98 5.23 22.48
CA ASN A 224 9.70 5.05 23.77
C ASN A 224 11.19 5.40 23.65
N SER A 225 11.50 6.46 22.93
CA SER A 225 12.85 6.96 22.69
C SER A 225 13.32 7.96 23.74
N THR A 226 14.60 8.27 23.72
CA THR A 226 15.20 9.36 24.49
C THR A 226 15.70 10.44 23.56
N VAL A 227 15.37 11.69 23.89
CA VAL A 227 15.82 12.86 23.12
C VAL A 227 17.16 13.32 23.69
N VAL A 228 18.13 13.59 22.84
CA VAL A 228 19.49 14.02 23.17
C VAL A 228 19.91 15.19 22.26
N ASP A 229 21.11 15.72 22.49
CA ASP A 229 21.73 16.77 21.64
C ASP A 229 20.82 17.99 21.46
N ASP A 230 20.43 18.62 22.58
CA ASP A 230 19.56 19.81 22.63
C ASP A 230 18.23 19.66 21.85
N GLY A 231 17.71 18.43 21.77
CA GLY A 231 16.42 18.18 21.15
C GLY A 231 16.48 17.84 19.65
N THR A 232 17.66 17.83 19.04
CA THR A 232 17.79 17.59 17.58
C THR A 232 18.03 16.13 17.21
N ARG A 233 18.26 15.25 18.20
CA ARG A 233 18.56 13.84 17.98
C ARG A 233 17.73 12.93 18.88
N VAL A 234 17.31 11.80 18.32
CA VAL A 234 16.50 10.80 19.02
C VAL A 234 17.20 9.45 19.04
N LEU A 235 17.30 8.84 20.23
CA LEU A 235 17.78 7.48 20.41
C LEU A 235 16.59 6.55 20.59
N SER A 236 16.36 5.66 19.62
CA SER A 236 15.25 4.69 19.67
C SER A 236 15.33 3.76 20.85
N GLY A 237 14.18 3.40 21.41
CA GLY A 237 14.08 2.33 22.40
C GLY A 237 14.43 0.95 21.82
N TRP A 238 14.69 -0.01 22.68
CA TRP A 238 15.19 -1.34 22.33
C TRP A 238 14.30 -2.13 21.36
N LEU A 239 12.97 -1.89 21.36
CA LEU A 239 12.03 -2.56 20.45
C LEU A 239 12.29 -2.23 18.98
N SER A 240 12.74 -1.01 18.67
CA SER A 240 13.09 -0.61 17.30
C SER A 240 14.26 -1.45 16.76
N TRP A 241 15.17 -1.90 17.63
CA TRP A 241 16.27 -2.77 17.25
C TRP A 241 15.89 -4.21 16.92
N LEU A 242 14.66 -4.65 17.21
CA LEU A 242 14.12 -5.93 16.75
C LEU A 242 13.53 -5.87 15.34
N SER A 243 13.53 -4.70 14.72
CA SER A 243 12.90 -4.46 13.42
C SER A 243 13.92 -4.18 12.32
N PRO A 244 13.88 -4.89 11.18
CA PRO A 244 14.68 -4.53 10.01
C PRO A 244 14.39 -3.10 9.49
N ILE A 245 13.17 -2.59 9.68
CA ILE A 245 12.81 -1.21 9.35
C ILE A 245 13.46 -0.24 10.34
N GLY A 246 13.51 -0.60 11.63
CA GLY A 246 14.25 0.16 12.64
C GLY A 246 15.74 0.24 12.32
N TRP A 247 16.36 -0.85 11.87
CA TRP A 247 17.77 -0.83 11.45
C TRP A 247 18.03 0.14 10.29
N ALA A 248 17.10 0.24 9.32
CA ALA A 248 17.24 1.19 8.23
C ALA A 248 17.36 2.64 8.73
N GLN A 249 16.58 3.01 9.74
CA GLN A 249 16.65 4.34 10.35
C GLN A 249 17.91 4.54 11.20
N GLN A 250 18.37 3.48 11.88
CA GLN A 250 19.59 3.54 12.71
C GLN A 250 20.89 3.68 11.90
N ILE A 251 20.85 3.48 10.57
CA ILE A 251 21.97 3.86 9.68
C ILE A 251 22.25 5.36 9.79
N ARG A 252 21.22 6.18 10.09
CA ARG A 252 21.29 7.64 10.28
C ARG A 252 22.01 8.34 9.13
N PRO A 253 21.42 8.30 7.92
CA PRO A 253 22.00 9.00 6.79
C PRO A 253 22.19 10.48 7.09
N PHE A 254 23.33 11.05 6.64
CA PHE A 254 23.74 12.45 6.84
C PHE A 254 24.05 12.86 8.28
N ASP A 255 24.21 11.90 9.21
CA ASP A 255 24.67 12.08 10.58
C ASP A 255 25.82 11.10 10.87
N ASP A 256 25.57 10.00 11.58
CA ASP A 256 26.59 8.99 11.90
C ASP A 256 26.99 8.14 10.68
N ASP A 257 26.12 8.02 9.67
CA ASP A 257 26.29 7.15 8.50
C ASP A 257 26.75 5.74 8.90
N ALA A 258 26.03 5.11 9.84
CA ALA A 258 26.44 3.88 10.52
C ALA A 258 26.36 2.64 9.60
N TRP A 259 27.32 2.52 8.66
CA TRP A 259 27.39 1.47 7.64
C TRP A 259 27.37 0.05 8.17
N TRP A 260 27.85 -0.18 9.41
CA TRP A 260 27.85 -1.51 9.99
C TRP A 260 26.44 -2.09 10.17
N ILE A 261 25.42 -1.24 10.31
CA ILE A 261 24.01 -1.66 10.45
C ILE A 261 23.50 -2.27 9.14
N LEU A 262 24.03 -1.86 8.00
CA LEU A 262 23.72 -2.51 6.71
C LEU A 262 24.07 -4.01 6.74
N LEU A 263 25.10 -4.41 7.49
CA LEU A 263 25.44 -5.82 7.68
C LEU A 263 24.35 -6.60 8.42
N LEU A 264 23.58 -5.95 9.33
CA LEU A 264 22.43 -6.58 9.98
C LEU A 264 21.32 -6.86 8.97
N LEU A 265 20.99 -5.88 8.10
CA LEU A 265 19.99 -6.06 7.03
C LEU A 265 20.39 -7.17 6.05
N LEU A 266 21.64 -7.18 5.61
CA LEU A 266 22.15 -8.19 4.69
C LEU A 266 22.29 -9.56 5.36
N GLY A 267 22.73 -9.61 6.62
CA GLY A 267 22.78 -10.84 7.43
C GLY A 267 21.39 -11.43 7.63
N PHE A 268 20.41 -10.61 7.98
CA PHE A 268 19.02 -11.02 8.09
C PHE A 268 18.48 -11.60 6.76
N ALA A 269 18.73 -10.92 5.65
CA ALA A 269 18.38 -11.42 4.32
C ALA A 269 19.05 -12.76 4.04
N ALA A 270 20.37 -12.88 4.30
CA ALA A 270 21.13 -14.10 4.07
C ALA A 270 20.58 -15.30 4.87
N VAL A 271 20.27 -15.11 6.16
CA VAL A 271 19.64 -16.13 7.01
C VAL A 271 18.32 -16.61 6.41
N HIS A 272 17.44 -15.69 6.02
CA HIS A 272 16.15 -16.03 5.42
C HIS A 272 16.30 -16.75 4.06
N VAL A 273 17.25 -16.33 3.25
CA VAL A 273 17.57 -17.00 1.97
C VAL A 273 18.07 -18.44 2.22
N VAL A 274 18.97 -18.64 3.19
CA VAL A 274 19.41 -19.99 3.57
C VAL A 274 18.24 -20.84 4.04
N VAL A 275 17.41 -20.31 4.93
CA VAL A 275 16.18 -20.99 5.39
C VAL A 275 15.29 -21.35 4.19
N ALA A 276 15.05 -20.43 3.27
CA ALA A 276 14.23 -20.70 2.09
C ALA A 276 14.82 -21.83 1.21
N PHE A 277 16.15 -21.89 1.03
CA PHE A 277 16.82 -22.96 0.30
C PHE A 277 16.75 -24.32 1.03
N VAL A 278 16.77 -24.32 2.35
CA VAL A 278 16.54 -25.56 3.14
C VAL A 278 15.09 -26.01 2.97
N LEU A 279 14.12 -25.12 3.09
CA LEU A 279 12.70 -25.44 2.98
C LEU A 279 12.31 -25.96 1.58
N ILE A 280 12.93 -25.48 0.49
CA ILE A 280 12.74 -26.03 -0.85
C ILE A 280 13.08 -27.53 -0.88
N GLY A 281 14.06 -27.96 -0.09
CA GLY A 281 14.43 -29.39 0.01
C GLY A 281 13.36 -30.28 0.63
N HIS A 282 12.47 -29.72 1.44
CA HIS A 282 11.50 -30.44 2.27
C HIS A 282 10.04 -30.35 1.77
N ARG A 283 9.78 -29.77 0.62
CA ARG A 283 8.44 -29.68 0.03
C ARG A 283 8.41 -30.17 -1.40
N ASP A 284 7.29 -30.66 -1.86
CA ASP A 284 7.07 -30.94 -3.27
C ASP A 284 6.76 -29.67 -4.08
N GLN A 285 7.07 -29.71 -5.37
CA GLN A 285 6.80 -28.61 -6.27
C GLN A 285 5.27 -28.39 -6.38
N GLY A 286 4.82 -27.15 -6.22
CA GLY A 286 3.39 -26.80 -6.18
C GLY A 286 2.74 -26.93 -4.80
N ALA A 287 3.28 -27.71 -3.86
CA ALA A 287 2.79 -27.81 -2.49
C ALA A 287 3.45 -26.75 -1.58
N GLY A 288 2.75 -26.29 -0.53
CA GLY A 288 3.32 -25.58 0.61
C GLY A 288 3.75 -26.54 1.72
N LEU A 289 4.60 -26.08 2.65
CA LEU A 289 4.89 -26.86 3.87
C LEU A 289 3.65 -26.99 4.75
N VAL A 290 2.80 -25.96 4.78
CA VAL A 290 1.51 -25.98 5.45
C VAL A 290 0.43 -26.26 4.41
N GLN A 291 -0.12 -27.46 4.47
CA GLN A 291 -1.21 -27.85 3.57
C GLN A 291 -2.51 -27.13 3.96
N PRO A 292 -3.33 -26.70 2.97
CA PRO A 292 -4.61 -26.09 3.24
C PRO A 292 -5.53 -27.11 3.94
N ARG A 293 -6.19 -26.67 5.00
CA ARG A 293 -7.18 -27.52 5.68
C ARG A 293 -8.38 -27.72 4.77
N PRO A 294 -8.89 -28.95 4.59
CA PRO A 294 -10.15 -29.16 3.90
C PRO A 294 -11.25 -28.33 4.58
N GLY A 295 -12.04 -27.62 3.78
CA GLY A 295 -13.20 -26.91 4.29
C GLY A 295 -14.27 -27.87 4.86
N PRO A 296 -15.31 -27.34 5.54
CA PRO A 296 -16.42 -28.18 5.96
C PRO A 296 -17.06 -28.86 4.75
N PRO A 297 -17.51 -30.16 4.88
CA PRO A 297 -18.03 -30.94 3.76
C PRO A 297 -19.38 -30.41 3.24
N VAL A 298 -20.08 -29.60 4.03
CA VAL A 298 -21.37 -28.99 3.68
C VAL A 298 -21.25 -27.47 3.77
N ALA A 299 -21.83 -26.79 2.78
CA ALA A 299 -21.88 -25.33 2.78
C ALA A 299 -22.77 -24.82 3.93
N ALA A 300 -22.36 -23.73 4.59
CA ALA A 300 -23.19 -23.05 5.57
C ALA A 300 -24.52 -22.57 4.92
N SER A 301 -25.62 -22.61 5.65
CA SER A 301 -26.98 -22.32 5.16
C SER A 301 -27.16 -20.95 4.50
N TRP A 302 -26.34 -19.96 4.88
CA TRP A 302 -26.35 -18.60 4.29
C TRP A 302 -25.56 -18.47 3.00
N LEU A 303 -24.64 -19.42 2.74
CA LEU A 303 -23.70 -19.35 1.60
C LEU A 303 -24.35 -19.58 0.22
N PRO A 304 -25.45 -20.35 0.05
CA PRO A 304 -26.11 -20.51 -1.24
C PRO A 304 -26.80 -19.22 -1.74
N SER A 305 -26.94 -18.19 -0.90
CA SER A 305 -27.49 -16.90 -1.33
C SER A 305 -26.45 -16.06 -2.08
N ALA A 306 -26.90 -15.25 -3.05
CA ALA A 306 -26.03 -14.31 -3.77
C ALA A 306 -25.29 -13.36 -2.81
N TRP A 307 -26.01 -12.87 -1.78
CA TRP A 307 -25.45 -12.00 -0.74
C TRP A 307 -24.42 -12.71 0.14
N GLY A 308 -24.70 -13.93 0.55
CA GLY A 308 -23.76 -14.73 1.33
C GLY A 308 -22.47 -15.02 0.58
N LEU A 309 -22.57 -15.34 -0.70
CA LEU A 309 -21.41 -15.55 -1.56
C LEU A 309 -20.59 -14.25 -1.71
N ALA A 310 -21.23 -13.12 -2.06
CA ALA A 310 -20.59 -11.81 -2.19
C ALA A 310 -19.89 -11.40 -0.88
N TRP A 311 -20.56 -11.56 0.27
CA TRP A 311 -19.99 -11.29 1.59
C TRP A 311 -18.74 -12.15 1.87
N ARG A 312 -18.85 -13.47 1.69
CA ARG A 312 -17.70 -14.37 1.90
C ARG A 312 -16.49 -13.98 1.07
N MET A 313 -16.74 -13.56 -0.17
CA MET A 313 -15.67 -13.18 -1.09
C MET A 313 -15.01 -11.86 -0.71
N GLN A 314 -15.74 -10.91 -0.13
CA GLN A 314 -15.27 -9.53 0.10
C GLN A 314 -14.90 -9.23 1.56
N ARG A 315 -15.43 -9.98 2.56
CA ARG A 315 -15.29 -9.66 3.99
C ARG A 315 -13.86 -9.42 4.46
N MET A 316 -12.88 -10.21 3.98
CA MET A 316 -11.48 -10.04 4.39
C MET A 316 -10.83 -8.80 3.77
N THR A 317 -11.15 -8.51 2.51
CA THR A 317 -10.71 -7.27 1.86
C THR A 317 -11.29 -6.06 2.58
N MET A 318 -12.59 -6.07 2.84
CA MET A 318 -13.29 -5.03 3.58
C MET A 318 -12.70 -4.84 4.98
N PHE A 319 -12.45 -5.92 5.73
CA PHE A 319 -11.86 -5.87 7.07
C PHE A 319 -10.51 -5.14 7.07
N TRP A 320 -9.58 -5.51 6.17
CA TRP A 320 -8.26 -4.91 6.14
C TRP A 320 -8.26 -3.45 5.69
N TRP A 321 -9.14 -3.08 4.75
CA TRP A 321 -9.31 -1.69 4.37
C TRP A 321 -9.91 -0.85 5.48
N ILE A 322 -10.95 -1.35 6.15
CA ILE A 322 -11.55 -0.66 7.30
C ILE A 322 -10.54 -0.52 8.43
N PHE A 323 -9.77 -1.56 8.73
CA PHE A 323 -8.72 -1.50 9.73
C PHE A 323 -7.69 -0.40 9.40
N ALA A 324 -7.22 -0.32 8.15
CA ALA A 324 -6.30 0.73 7.72
C ALA A 324 -6.92 2.13 7.85
N VAL A 325 -8.17 2.30 7.46
CA VAL A 325 -8.90 3.58 7.56
C VAL A 325 -9.09 4.00 9.02
N VAL A 326 -9.39 3.05 9.92
CA VAL A 326 -9.51 3.30 11.37
C VAL A 326 -8.17 3.75 11.96
N VAL A 327 -7.07 3.08 11.60
CA VAL A 327 -5.72 3.46 12.05
C VAL A 327 -5.35 4.86 11.55
N LEU A 328 -5.63 5.17 10.29
CA LEU A 328 -5.40 6.51 9.73
C LEU A 328 -6.26 7.57 10.44
N GLY A 329 -7.55 7.31 10.61
CA GLY A 329 -8.46 8.21 11.30
C GLY A 329 -8.01 8.49 12.75
N PHE A 330 -7.63 7.45 13.48
CA PHE A 330 -7.10 7.60 14.83
C PHE A 330 -5.81 8.44 14.85
N ALA A 331 -4.88 8.17 13.93
CA ALA A 331 -3.63 8.92 13.84
C ALA A 331 -3.86 10.41 13.54
N TYR A 332 -4.73 10.71 12.58
CA TYR A 332 -5.06 12.11 12.24
C TYR A 332 -5.77 12.83 13.41
N GLY A 333 -6.68 12.15 14.11
CA GLY A 333 -7.35 12.74 15.27
C GLY A 333 -6.39 13.05 16.42
N ALA A 334 -5.44 12.15 16.69
CA ALA A 334 -4.45 12.33 17.76
C ALA A 334 -3.51 13.52 17.53
N VAL A 335 -3.23 13.86 16.26
CA VAL A 335 -2.36 14.99 15.88
C VAL A 335 -3.10 16.33 15.92
N GLY A 336 -4.44 16.32 15.89
CA GLY A 336 -5.24 17.53 15.69
C GLY A 336 -4.89 18.70 16.62
N ASN A 337 -4.51 18.44 17.87
CA ASN A 337 -4.16 19.49 18.84
C ASN A 337 -2.71 20.01 18.71
N GLU A 338 -1.82 19.29 18.02
CA GLU A 338 -0.42 19.73 17.81
C GLU A 338 -0.30 20.73 16.64
N ILE A 339 -1.35 20.85 15.83
CA ILE A 339 -1.37 21.70 14.62
C ILE A 339 -1.22 23.18 14.95
N ASP A 340 -1.88 23.68 16.01
CA ASP A 340 -1.76 25.07 16.43
C ASP A 340 -0.31 25.42 16.83
N ALA A 341 0.40 24.49 17.46
CA ALA A 341 1.80 24.66 17.84
C ALA A 341 2.73 24.62 16.60
N MET A 342 2.43 23.76 15.61
CA MET A 342 3.21 23.63 14.38
C MET A 342 3.02 24.82 13.43
N VAL A 343 1.81 25.35 13.33
CA VAL A 343 1.48 26.45 12.42
C VAL A 343 1.95 27.80 12.97
N GLY A 344 1.97 27.95 14.29
CA GLY A 344 2.57 29.15 14.92
C GLY A 344 4.05 29.35 14.58
N SER A 345 4.71 28.35 14.00
CA SER A 345 6.12 28.39 13.57
C SER A 345 6.33 28.72 12.07
N SER A 346 5.28 28.68 11.20
CA SER A 346 5.45 28.89 9.75
C SER A 346 4.16 29.38 9.06
N GLN A 347 4.19 30.62 8.60
CA GLN A 347 3.08 31.25 7.85
C GLN A 347 2.79 30.52 6.52
N GLN A 348 3.80 29.90 5.89
CA GLN A 348 3.64 29.13 4.65
C GLN A 348 2.86 27.82 4.87
N THR A 349 3.03 27.19 6.03
CA THR A 349 2.27 25.97 6.40
C THR A 349 0.80 26.32 6.61
N ALA A 350 0.50 27.45 7.26
CA ALA A 350 -0.86 27.95 7.42
C ALA A 350 -1.55 28.20 6.06
N GLU A 351 -0.89 28.91 5.14
CA GLU A 351 -1.42 29.17 3.80
C GLU A 351 -1.63 27.89 2.97
N MET A 352 -0.78 26.87 3.15
CA MET A 352 -0.92 25.59 2.46
C MET A 352 -2.14 24.81 2.97
N PHE A 353 -2.38 24.79 4.28
CA PHE A 353 -3.57 24.17 4.87
C PHE A 353 -4.85 24.90 4.49
N GLU A 354 -4.84 26.23 4.48
CA GLU A 354 -5.97 27.04 4.02
C GLU A 354 -6.32 26.77 2.54
N LYS A 355 -5.32 26.62 1.67
CA LYS A 355 -5.51 26.28 0.25
C LYS A 355 -5.97 24.84 0.01
N LEU A 356 -5.66 23.91 0.91
CA LEU A 356 -6.03 22.50 0.80
C LEU A 356 -7.37 22.16 1.48
N GLY A 357 -7.74 22.92 2.52
CA GLY A 357 -8.87 22.56 3.38
C GLY A 357 -10.08 23.51 3.35
N GLY A 358 -10.02 24.64 2.62
CA GLY A 358 -11.10 25.63 2.59
C GLY A 358 -10.93 26.75 3.64
N GLY A 359 -11.67 27.84 3.49
CA GLY A 359 -11.51 29.10 4.22
C GLY A 359 -12.06 29.14 5.66
N GLY A 360 -11.86 28.09 6.45
CA GLY A 360 -12.27 28.07 7.87
C GLY A 360 -11.34 28.90 8.75
N SER A 361 -11.91 29.56 9.75
CA SER A 361 -11.18 30.36 10.72
C SER A 361 -10.37 29.53 11.73
N ASP A 362 -10.58 28.24 11.79
CA ASP A 362 -9.93 27.28 12.69
C ASP A 362 -9.01 26.35 11.90
N LEU A 363 -7.71 26.44 12.14
CA LEU A 363 -6.69 25.66 11.47
C LEU A 363 -6.81 24.15 11.75
N VAL A 364 -7.22 23.80 12.97
CA VAL A 364 -7.45 22.39 13.36
C VAL A 364 -8.58 21.80 12.55
N ASP A 365 -9.68 22.53 12.36
CA ASP A 365 -10.80 22.08 11.56
C ASP A 365 -10.44 21.93 10.08
N SER A 366 -9.64 22.82 9.52
CA SER A 366 -9.13 22.73 8.13
C SER A 366 -8.22 21.51 7.95
N TYR A 367 -7.36 21.23 8.94
CA TYR A 367 -6.54 20.01 8.94
C TYR A 367 -7.40 18.75 8.99
N LEU A 368 -8.36 18.69 9.93
CA LEU A 368 -9.26 17.54 10.06
C LEU A 368 -10.11 17.32 8.81
N ALA A 369 -10.59 18.39 8.17
CA ALA A 369 -11.30 18.33 6.89
C ALA A 369 -10.42 17.72 5.79
N THR A 370 -9.17 18.19 5.67
CA THR A 370 -8.19 17.66 4.71
C THR A 370 -7.90 16.17 4.98
N ALA A 371 -7.68 15.80 6.24
CA ALA A 371 -7.42 14.41 6.65
C ALA A 371 -8.59 13.47 6.34
N LEU A 372 -9.83 13.90 6.62
CA LEU A 372 -11.05 13.17 6.28
C LEU A 372 -11.21 13.04 4.75
N GLY A 373 -10.95 14.09 3.99
CA GLY A 373 -10.98 14.07 2.53
C GLY A 373 -9.99 13.09 1.93
N LEU A 374 -8.72 13.13 2.37
CA LEU A 374 -7.68 12.19 1.93
C LEU A 374 -8.03 10.74 2.29
N THR A 375 -8.54 10.50 3.51
CA THR A 375 -8.94 9.16 3.92
C THR A 375 -10.17 8.66 3.17
N SER A 376 -11.10 9.55 2.79
CA SER A 376 -12.22 9.22 1.92
C SER A 376 -11.77 8.74 0.53
N ILE A 377 -10.69 9.30 -0.02
CA ILE A 377 -10.07 8.80 -1.26
C ILE A 377 -9.53 7.37 -1.08
N VAL A 378 -8.97 7.05 0.08
CA VAL A 378 -8.54 5.67 0.43
C VAL A 378 -9.76 4.73 0.47
N ILE A 379 -10.91 5.19 0.98
CA ILE A 379 -12.17 4.41 0.95
C ILE A 379 -12.67 4.24 -0.51
N ALA A 380 -12.51 5.25 -1.37
CA ALA A 380 -12.82 5.09 -2.78
C ALA A 380 -11.93 4.03 -3.46
N ALA A 381 -10.63 3.97 -3.13
CA ALA A 381 -9.74 2.92 -3.62
C ALA A 381 -10.19 1.50 -3.17
N TYR A 382 -10.66 1.37 -1.92
CA TYR A 382 -11.32 0.14 -1.47
C TYR A 382 -12.50 -0.24 -2.37
N SER A 383 -13.39 0.72 -2.69
CA SER A 383 -14.55 0.47 -3.53
C SER A 383 -14.17 0.01 -4.94
N VAL A 384 -13.17 0.65 -5.56
CA VAL A 384 -12.61 0.26 -6.87
C VAL A 384 -12.09 -1.18 -6.83
N GLN A 385 -11.23 -1.50 -5.86
CA GLN A 385 -10.65 -2.85 -5.74
C GLN A 385 -11.72 -3.92 -5.54
N SER A 386 -12.72 -3.63 -4.69
CA SER A 386 -13.80 -4.58 -4.37
C SER A 386 -14.74 -4.81 -5.55
N LEU A 387 -15.07 -3.78 -6.34
CA LEU A 387 -15.89 -3.90 -7.53
C LEU A 387 -15.16 -4.62 -8.67
N LEU A 388 -13.86 -4.39 -8.84
CA LEU A 388 -13.04 -5.09 -9.84
C LEU A 388 -12.95 -6.60 -9.61
N ARG A 389 -13.33 -7.09 -8.42
CA ARG A 389 -13.48 -8.52 -8.18
C ARG A 389 -14.52 -9.16 -9.10
N MET A 390 -15.61 -8.44 -9.43
CA MET A 390 -16.61 -8.91 -10.40
C MET A 390 -15.96 -9.22 -11.75
N ARG A 391 -15.03 -8.36 -12.21
CA ARG A 391 -14.26 -8.61 -13.43
C ARG A 391 -13.36 -9.85 -13.30
N GLY A 392 -12.73 -10.03 -12.15
CA GLY A 392 -11.91 -11.22 -11.86
C GLY A 392 -12.71 -12.52 -11.91
N GLU A 393 -13.94 -12.54 -11.39
CA GLU A 393 -14.83 -13.71 -11.46
C GLU A 393 -15.27 -14.02 -12.90
N GLU A 394 -15.53 -13.00 -13.71
CA GLU A 394 -15.86 -13.16 -15.12
C GLU A 394 -14.68 -13.70 -15.93
N THR A 395 -13.49 -13.07 -15.84
CA THR A 395 -12.31 -13.48 -16.61
C THR A 395 -11.74 -14.84 -16.21
N SER A 396 -12.02 -15.31 -15.00
CA SER A 396 -11.63 -16.64 -14.54
C SER A 396 -12.65 -17.72 -14.87
N GLY A 397 -13.72 -17.41 -15.62
CA GLY A 397 -14.79 -18.34 -15.98
C GLY A 397 -15.68 -18.80 -14.82
N ARG A 398 -15.50 -18.25 -13.59
CA ARG A 398 -16.28 -18.66 -12.42
C ARG A 398 -17.70 -18.10 -12.39
N LEU A 399 -17.96 -17.03 -13.12
CA LEU A 399 -19.29 -16.44 -13.22
C LEU A 399 -20.25 -17.31 -14.05
N GLU A 400 -19.78 -17.97 -15.09
CA GLU A 400 -20.60 -18.75 -16.01
C GLU A 400 -21.36 -19.90 -15.31
N PRO A 401 -20.70 -20.79 -14.52
CA PRO A 401 -21.41 -21.82 -13.75
C PRO A 401 -22.43 -21.26 -12.75
N LEU A 402 -22.17 -20.08 -12.15
CA LEU A 402 -23.11 -19.44 -11.25
C LEU A 402 -24.38 -18.98 -11.98
N LEU A 403 -24.24 -18.38 -13.16
CA LEU A 403 -25.38 -17.93 -13.97
C LEU A 403 -26.12 -19.07 -14.67
N ALA A 404 -25.53 -20.25 -14.78
CA ALA A 404 -26.22 -21.47 -15.22
C ALA A 404 -27.20 -22.02 -14.17
N THR A 405 -27.12 -21.54 -12.91
CA THR A 405 -28.09 -21.84 -11.87
C THR A 405 -29.30 -20.88 -11.92
N SER A 406 -30.18 -20.94 -10.92
CA SER A 406 -31.31 -20.00 -10.79
C SER A 406 -30.90 -18.55 -10.42
N MET A 407 -29.59 -18.25 -10.40
CA MET A 407 -29.07 -16.92 -10.09
C MET A 407 -29.19 -15.99 -11.30
N SER A 408 -29.94 -14.90 -11.17
CA SER A 408 -30.05 -13.89 -12.21
C SER A 408 -28.85 -12.91 -12.19
N ARG A 409 -28.46 -12.39 -13.36
CA ARG A 409 -27.35 -11.42 -13.52
C ARG A 409 -27.50 -10.21 -12.61
N TRP A 410 -28.70 -9.65 -12.49
CA TRP A 410 -28.93 -8.47 -11.64
C TRP A 410 -28.82 -8.79 -10.14
N ARG A 411 -29.25 -9.97 -9.69
CA ARG A 411 -29.09 -10.40 -8.28
C ARG A 411 -27.63 -10.56 -7.91
N TRP A 412 -26.85 -11.16 -8.80
CA TRP A 412 -25.41 -11.33 -8.59
C TRP A 412 -24.71 -9.98 -8.50
N MET A 413 -24.91 -9.08 -9.46
CA MET A 413 -24.27 -7.76 -9.46
C MET A 413 -24.72 -6.90 -8.28
N LEU A 414 -26.05 -6.90 -7.98
CA LEU A 414 -26.62 -6.13 -6.87
C LEU A 414 -26.06 -6.61 -5.51
N SER A 415 -25.83 -7.92 -5.32
CA SER A 415 -25.23 -8.43 -4.10
C SER A 415 -23.79 -7.95 -3.90
N HIS A 416 -22.99 -7.93 -4.95
CA HIS A 416 -21.63 -7.38 -4.90
C HIS A 416 -21.63 -5.88 -4.63
N LEU A 417 -22.47 -5.12 -5.35
CA LEU A 417 -22.60 -3.68 -5.19
C LEU A 417 -23.06 -3.32 -3.76
N GLY A 418 -24.06 -4.02 -3.25
CA GLY A 418 -24.60 -3.77 -1.90
C GLY A 418 -23.59 -4.08 -0.78
N VAL A 419 -22.76 -5.13 -0.92
CA VAL A 419 -21.68 -5.41 0.03
C VAL A 419 -20.63 -4.30 -0.01
N VAL A 420 -20.28 -3.79 -1.20
CA VAL A 420 -19.32 -2.68 -1.33
C VAL A 420 -19.88 -1.40 -0.73
N VAL A 421 -21.13 -1.04 -1.04
CA VAL A 421 -21.79 0.15 -0.48
C VAL A 421 -21.87 0.06 1.04
N GLY A 422 -22.28 -1.09 1.59
CA GLY A 422 -22.28 -1.33 3.03
C GLY A 422 -20.89 -1.16 3.66
N GLY A 423 -19.86 -1.66 3.00
CA GLY A 423 -18.47 -1.49 3.43
C GLY A 423 -18.00 -0.04 3.38
N VAL A 424 -18.38 0.72 2.34
CA VAL A 424 -18.09 2.16 2.20
C VAL A 424 -18.75 2.97 3.32
N ILE A 425 -20.03 2.70 3.61
CA ILE A 425 -20.74 3.36 4.72
C ILE A 425 -20.06 3.05 6.05
N LEU A 426 -19.80 1.77 6.33
CA LEU A 426 -19.15 1.35 7.56
C LEU A 426 -17.75 1.98 7.71
N ALA A 427 -16.99 2.07 6.62
CA ALA A 427 -15.67 2.69 6.61
C ALA A 427 -15.74 4.19 6.98
N HIS A 428 -16.69 4.97 6.43
CA HIS A 428 -16.85 6.38 6.77
C HIS A 428 -17.30 6.57 8.22
N VAL A 429 -18.24 5.77 8.71
CA VAL A 429 -18.68 5.83 10.11
C VAL A 429 -17.53 5.57 11.06
N LEU A 430 -16.77 4.50 10.82
CA LEU A 430 -15.63 4.15 11.68
C LEU A 430 -14.47 5.14 11.54
N MET A 431 -14.18 5.63 10.33
CA MET A 431 -13.21 6.70 10.10
C MET A 431 -13.51 7.92 10.99
N GLY A 432 -14.72 8.47 10.85
CA GLY A 432 -15.12 9.64 11.63
C GLY A 432 -15.15 9.39 13.13
N ALA A 433 -15.68 8.22 13.55
CA ALA A 433 -15.75 7.85 14.96
C ALA A 433 -14.35 7.76 15.60
N PHE A 434 -13.41 7.10 14.95
CA PHE A 434 -12.05 6.96 15.49
C PHE A 434 -11.20 8.23 15.37
N THR A 435 -11.41 9.05 14.33
CA THR A 435 -10.81 10.40 14.25
C THR A 435 -11.32 11.26 15.40
N GLY A 436 -12.65 11.31 15.62
CA GLY A 436 -13.24 12.09 16.68
C GLY A 436 -12.95 11.56 18.08
N PHE A 437 -12.87 10.25 18.25
CA PHE A 437 -12.45 9.62 19.51
C PHE A 437 -11.01 10.03 19.88
N ALA A 438 -10.08 9.90 18.94
CA ALA A 438 -8.69 10.26 19.17
C ALA A 438 -8.51 11.77 19.44
N PHE A 439 -9.19 12.62 18.68
CA PHE A 439 -9.20 14.06 18.89
C PHE A 439 -9.85 14.42 20.23
N GLY A 440 -10.94 13.76 20.60
CA GLY A 440 -11.61 13.94 21.89
C GLY A 440 -10.78 13.52 23.10
N LEU A 441 -9.88 12.54 22.96
CA LEU A 441 -8.92 12.17 24.02
C LEU A 441 -7.92 13.29 24.32
N VAL A 442 -7.58 14.10 23.32
CA VAL A 442 -6.60 15.18 23.44
C VAL A 442 -7.25 16.49 23.88
N THR A 443 -8.55 16.67 23.57
CA THR A 443 -9.33 17.90 23.87
C THR A 443 -10.31 17.75 25.03
N ASP A 444 -10.31 16.60 25.73
CA ASP A 444 -11.22 16.25 26.86
C ASP A 444 -12.73 16.31 26.52
N ASP A 445 -13.09 16.22 25.21
CA ASP A 445 -14.47 16.10 24.75
C ASP A 445 -14.63 14.92 23.77
N ILE A 446 -14.65 13.70 24.30
CA ILE A 446 -14.76 12.48 23.50
C ILE A 446 -16.11 12.40 22.79
N GLY A 447 -17.20 12.70 23.50
CA GLY A 447 -18.55 12.53 22.97
C GLY A 447 -18.89 13.50 21.85
N GLY A 448 -18.66 14.79 22.07
CA GLY A 448 -18.91 15.84 21.10
C GLY A 448 -18.07 15.68 19.83
N ASN A 449 -16.76 15.47 19.98
CA ASN A 449 -15.85 15.33 18.86
C ASN A 449 -16.10 14.04 18.07
N THR A 450 -16.45 12.92 18.72
CA THR A 450 -16.80 11.67 18.01
C THR A 450 -18.03 11.87 17.10
N LEU A 451 -19.08 12.50 17.58
CA LEU A 451 -20.27 12.77 16.79
C LEU A 451 -20.00 13.77 15.66
N ARG A 452 -19.27 14.85 15.97
CA ARG A 452 -18.90 15.89 15.00
C ARG A 452 -18.08 15.31 13.84
N MET A 453 -17.03 14.56 14.13
CA MET A 453 -16.17 13.97 13.11
C MET A 453 -16.88 12.85 12.33
N THR A 454 -17.76 12.09 12.96
CA THR A 454 -18.58 11.10 12.24
C THR A 454 -19.52 11.78 11.24
N GLY A 455 -20.16 12.88 11.64
CA GLY A 455 -20.99 13.69 10.74
C GLY A 455 -20.17 14.28 9.57
N ALA A 456 -19.00 14.85 9.86
CA ALA A 456 -18.07 15.37 8.86
C ALA A 456 -17.60 14.29 7.88
N ALA A 457 -17.24 13.11 8.37
CA ALA A 457 -16.84 11.98 7.53
C ALA A 457 -17.96 11.51 6.61
N LEU A 458 -19.22 11.49 7.09
CA LEU A 458 -20.38 11.10 6.28
C LEU A 458 -20.69 12.12 5.16
N ALA A 459 -20.24 13.37 5.25
CA ALA A 459 -20.38 14.33 4.16
C ALA A 459 -19.59 13.92 2.90
N TYR A 460 -18.51 13.16 3.03
CA TYR A 460 -17.72 12.62 1.92
C TYR A 460 -18.31 11.34 1.30
N LEU A 461 -19.25 10.67 1.97
CA LEU A 461 -19.86 9.43 1.48
C LEU A 461 -20.49 9.55 0.09
N PRO A 462 -21.27 10.60 -0.25
CA PRO A 462 -21.88 10.73 -1.57
C PRO A 462 -20.86 10.78 -2.71
N ALA A 463 -19.71 11.42 -2.52
CA ALA A 463 -18.64 11.47 -3.52
C ALA A 463 -18.09 10.07 -3.82
N VAL A 464 -17.86 9.24 -2.79
CA VAL A 464 -17.42 7.85 -2.97
C VAL A 464 -18.50 7.01 -3.63
N LEU A 465 -19.79 7.24 -3.33
CA LEU A 465 -20.89 6.54 -4.02
C LEU A 465 -20.96 6.89 -5.50
N VAL A 466 -20.63 8.12 -5.91
CA VAL A 466 -20.49 8.48 -7.34
C VAL A 466 -19.36 7.67 -7.98
N VAL A 467 -18.21 7.55 -7.32
CA VAL A 467 -17.09 6.71 -7.80
C VAL A 467 -17.54 5.24 -7.93
N VAL A 468 -18.26 4.70 -6.94
CA VAL A 468 -18.86 3.35 -7.01
C VAL A 468 -19.76 3.21 -8.24
N GLY A 469 -20.61 4.21 -8.51
CA GLY A 469 -21.47 4.24 -9.68
C GLY A 469 -20.69 4.26 -11.01
N LEU A 470 -19.66 5.10 -11.12
CA LEU A 470 -18.81 5.21 -12.31
C LEU A 470 -18.03 3.90 -12.56
N VAL A 471 -17.44 3.32 -11.54
CA VAL A 471 -16.69 2.05 -11.63
C VAL A 471 -17.60 0.90 -12.00
N SER A 472 -18.79 0.81 -11.42
CA SER A 472 -19.76 -0.22 -11.77
C SER A 472 -20.24 -0.05 -13.21
N LEU A 473 -20.44 1.19 -13.69
CA LEU A 473 -20.81 1.49 -15.06
C LEU A 473 -19.69 1.14 -16.05
N ALA A 474 -18.43 1.43 -15.70
CA ALA A 474 -17.27 1.02 -16.50
C ALA A 474 -17.21 -0.52 -16.65
N PHE A 475 -17.50 -1.28 -15.59
CA PHE A 475 -17.61 -2.74 -15.67
C PHE A 475 -18.79 -3.19 -16.53
N GLY A 476 -19.94 -2.52 -16.43
CA GLY A 476 -21.14 -2.85 -17.22
C GLY A 476 -20.98 -2.61 -18.73
N LEU A 477 -20.34 -1.51 -19.13
CA LEU A 477 -20.21 -1.09 -20.53
C LEU A 477 -18.90 -1.56 -21.18
N PHE A 478 -17.78 -1.50 -20.48
CA PHE A 478 -16.43 -1.70 -21.03
C PHE A 478 -15.65 -2.77 -20.24
N PRO A 479 -16.10 -4.02 -20.20
CA PRO A 479 -15.51 -5.06 -19.35
C PRO A 479 -14.02 -5.28 -19.63
N THR A 480 -13.56 -5.18 -20.87
CA THR A 480 -12.15 -5.34 -21.25
C THR A 480 -11.26 -4.28 -20.63
N TYR A 481 -11.73 -3.05 -20.54
CA TYR A 481 -11.00 -1.90 -20.02
C TYR A 481 -11.41 -1.54 -18.59
N ALA A 482 -12.30 -2.31 -17.96
CA ALA A 482 -12.86 -1.98 -16.64
C ALA A 482 -11.81 -1.66 -15.58
N SER A 483 -10.72 -2.44 -15.53
CA SER A 483 -9.64 -2.19 -14.55
C SER A 483 -8.91 -0.88 -14.81
N ALA A 484 -8.53 -0.60 -16.06
CA ALA A 484 -7.83 0.64 -16.42
C ALA A 484 -8.72 1.88 -16.20
N LEU A 485 -9.98 1.79 -16.63
CA LEU A 485 -10.96 2.88 -16.46
C LEU A 485 -11.25 3.14 -14.98
N SER A 486 -11.43 2.10 -14.16
CA SER A 486 -11.74 2.28 -12.73
C SER A 486 -10.62 2.96 -11.96
N TRP A 487 -9.38 2.55 -12.17
CA TRP A 487 -8.22 3.21 -11.56
C TRP A 487 -7.97 4.59 -12.18
N GLY A 488 -8.23 4.76 -13.49
CA GLY A 488 -8.16 6.05 -14.17
C GLY A 488 -9.18 7.07 -13.64
N ILE A 489 -10.42 6.64 -13.37
CA ILE A 489 -11.46 7.47 -12.73
C ILE A 489 -10.99 7.93 -11.34
N LEU A 490 -10.48 7.01 -10.52
CA LEU A 490 -9.98 7.37 -9.19
C LEU A 490 -8.79 8.34 -9.29
N ALA A 491 -7.83 8.08 -10.18
CA ALA A 491 -6.69 8.96 -10.40
C ALA A 491 -7.14 10.36 -10.87
N ALA A 492 -8.11 10.44 -11.77
CA ALA A 492 -8.70 11.72 -12.19
C ALA A 492 -9.36 12.45 -11.02
N CYS A 493 -10.13 11.75 -10.18
CA CYS A 493 -10.73 12.36 -8.99
C CYS A 493 -9.68 12.90 -8.02
N ILE A 494 -8.54 12.19 -7.83
CA ILE A 494 -7.43 12.66 -6.99
C ILE A 494 -6.80 13.91 -7.59
N VAL A 495 -6.42 13.86 -8.87
CA VAL A 495 -5.76 14.99 -9.53
C VAL A 495 -6.66 16.23 -9.56
N LEU A 496 -7.92 16.08 -9.94
CA LEU A 496 -8.85 17.20 -10.03
C LEU A 496 -9.25 17.72 -8.65
N GLY A 497 -9.52 16.82 -7.70
CA GLY A 497 -9.99 17.21 -6.36
C GLY A 497 -8.89 17.76 -5.46
N GLN A 498 -7.66 17.23 -5.52
CA GLN A 498 -6.57 17.61 -4.63
C GLN A 498 -5.54 18.57 -5.26
N LEU A 499 -5.25 18.40 -6.54
CA LEU A 499 -4.22 19.18 -7.23
C LEU A 499 -4.81 20.23 -8.20
N GLY A 500 -6.10 20.17 -8.45
CA GLY A 500 -6.74 21.00 -9.49
C GLY A 500 -6.61 22.50 -9.22
N THR A 501 -6.75 22.94 -7.98
CA THR A 501 -6.57 24.34 -7.57
C THR A 501 -5.10 24.77 -7.68
N LEU A 502 -4.16 23.91 -7.32
CA LEU A 502 -2.72 24.14 -7.46
C LEU A 502 -2.31 24.25 -8.94
N LEU A 503 -2.92 23.43 -9.80
CA LEU A 503 -2.72 23.44 -11.25
C LEU A 503 -3.47 24.57 -11.96
N LYS A 504 -4.23 25.41 -11.22
CA LYS A 504 -5.04 26.52 -11.75
C LYS A 504 -5.98 26.08 -12.88
N LEU A 505 -6.57 24.89 -12.76
CA LEU A 505 -7.50 24.36 -13.76
C LEU A 505 -8.81 25.17 -13.77
N PRO A 506 -9.48 25.31 -14.94
CA PRO A 506 -10.78 25.96 -15.02
C PRO A 506 -11.81 25.25 -14.14
N GLN A 507 -12.74 26.00 -13.52
CA GLN A 507 -13.74 25.47 -12.60
C GLN A 507 -14.58 24.33 -13.24
N VAL A 508 -14.93 24.44 -14.51
CA VAL A 508 -15.67 23.41 -15.26
C VAL A 508 -14.95 22.06 -15.26
N VAL A 509 -13.61 22.06 -15.25
CA VAL A 509 -12.79 20.84 -15.19
C VAL A 509 -12.73 20.30 -13.77
N LEU A 510 -12.64 21.19 -12.77
CA LEU A 510 -12.67 20.81 -11.36
C LEU A 510 -14.02 20.17 -10.99
N ASP A 511 -15.12 20.70 -11.51
CA ASP A 511 -16.49 20.21 -11.27
C ASP A 511 -16.75 18.78 -11.80
N LEU A 512 -15.83 18.22 -12.59
CA LEU A 512 -15.89 16.81 -12.98
C LEU A 512 -15.55 15.85 -11.82
N SER A 513 -14.84 16.33 -10.80
CA SER A 513 -14.54 15.53 -9.62
C SER A 513 -15.70 15.59 -8.62
N PRO A 514 -16.23 14.46 -8.14
CA PRO A 514 -17.25 14.48 -7.11
C PRO A 514 -16.75 15.10 -5.79
N TYR A 515 -15.43 15.10 -5.55
CA TYR A 515 -14.84 15.65 -4.33
C TYR A 515 -14.88 17.17 -4.25
N THR A 516 -14.96 17.90 -5.38
CA THR A 516 -15.07 19.35 -5.41
C THR A 516 -16.46 19.85 -4.97
N HIS A 517 -17.45 18.98 -4.93
CA HIS A 517 -18.80 19.29 -4.48
C HIS A 517 -19.07 18.92 -3.01
N VAL A 518 -18.07 18.36 -2.32
CA VAL A 518 -18.15 18.04 -0.90
C VAL A 518 -17.72 19.26 -0.09
N PRO A 519 -18.55 19.74 0.86
CA PRO A 519 -18.12 20.81 1.76
C PRO A 519 -16.93 20.33 2.60
N GLY A 520 -15.97 21.20 2.86
CA GLY A 520 -14.78 20.94 3.67
C GLY A 520 -15.09 20.74 5.16
N ALA A 521 -16.00 19.82 5.50
CA ALA A 521 -16.38 19.57 6.89
C ALA A 521 -15.23 18.88 7.68
N PRO A 522 -14.94 19.27 8.94
CA PRO A 522 -15.73 20.14 9.82
C PRO A 522 -15.49 21.66 9.66
N ALA A 523 -14.54 22.12 8.86
CA ALA A 523 -14.18 23.54 8.72
C ALA A 523 -15.30 24.37 8.07
N GLU A 524 -16.09 23.73 7.18
CA GLU A 524 -17.19 24.37 6.49
C GLU A 524 -18.55 23.77 6.90
N PRO A 525 -19.63 24.55 6.89
CA PRO A 525 -20.97 24.04 7.16
C PRO A 525 -21.43 23.08 6.06
N VAL A 526 -22.01 21.96 6.46
CA VAL A 526 -22.51 20.92 5.53
C VAL A 526 -23.70 21.43 4.75
N THR A 527 -23.56 21.58 3.42
CA THR A 527 -24.65 21.91 2.49
C THR A 527 -25.30 20.62 1.97
N VAL A 528 -26.60 20.45 2.22
CA VAL A 528 -27.30 19.19 1.93
C VAL A 528 -27.61 19.00 0.44
N LEU A 529 -27.88 20.07 -0.30
CA LEU A 529 -28.32 19.97 -1.71
C LEU A 529 -27.29 19.31 -2.64
N PRO A 530 -26.00 19.71 -2.63
CA PRO A 530 -24.98 19.02 -3.44
C PRO A 530 -24.83 17.53 -3.07
N LEU A 531 -24.92 17.20 -1.78
CA LEU A 531 -24.82 15.82 -1.31
C LEU A 531 -25.99 14.95 -1.83
N LEU A 532 -27.20 15.46 -1.79
CA LEU A 532 -28.38 14.77 -2.36
C LEU A 532 -28.25 14.60 -3.89
N ALA A 533 -27.79 15.64 -4.59
CA ALA A 533 -27.56 15.58 -6.04
C ALA A 533 -26.55 14.46 -6.38
N MET A 534 -25.43 14.36 -5.64
CA MET A 534 -24.46 13.30 -5.83
C MET A 534 -25.04 11.89 -5.54
N ILE A 535 -25.89 11.73 -4.54
CA ILE A 535 -26.57 10.46 -4.27
C ILE A 535 -27.47 10.09 -5.46
N VAL A 536 -28.22 11.03 -6.01
CA VAL A 536 -29.04 10.78 -7.20
C VAL A 536 -28.19 10.34 -8.38
N VAL A 537 -27.08 11.03 -8.65
CA VAL A 537 -26.12 10.65 -9.69
C VAL A 537 -25.57 9.24 -9.46
N ALA A 538 -25.16 8.90 -8.24
CA ALA A 538 -24.67 7.57 -7.90
C ALA A 538 -25.72 6.47 -8.14
N VAL A 539 -26.97 6.71 -7.80
CA VAL A 539 -28.08 5.77 -8.04
C VAL A 539 -28.33 5.60 -9.55
N VAL A 540 -28.35 6.70 -10.29
CA VAL A 540 -28.54 6.66 -11.77
C VAL A 540 -27.41 5.86 -12.44
N LEU A 541 -26.16 6.14 -12.11
CA LEU A 541 -25.00 5.43 -12.65
C LEU A 541 -25.03 3.93 -12.29
N SER A 542 -25.35 3.59 -11.05
CA SER A 542 -25.44 2.21 -10.60
C SER A 542 -26.58 1.46 -11.31
N THR A 543 -27.73 2.12 -11.50
CA THR A 543 -28.87 1.53 -12.23
C THR A 543 -28.53 1.34 -13.70
N ALA A 544 -27.91 2.33 -14.34
CA ALA A 544 -27.44 2.23 -15.72
C ALA A 544 -26.44 1.06 -15.89
N SER A 545 -25.55 0.87 -14.92
CA SER A 545 -24.62 -0.24 -14.88
C SER A 545 -25.32 -1.61 -14.83
N LEU A 546 -26.37 -1.76 -14.00
CA LEU A 546 -27.17 -2.99 -13.91
C LEU A 546 -27.86 -3.31 -15.24
N VAL A 547 -28.42 -2.29 -15.91
CA VAL A 547 -29.05 -2.44 -17.24
C VAL A 547 -28.01 -2.82 -18.29
N ALA A 548 -26.84 -2.17 -18.30
CA ALA A 548 -25.77 -2.47 -19.24
C ALA A 548 -25.27 -3.91 -19.07
N PHE A 549 -25.01 -4.35 -17.83
CA PHE A 549 -24.57 -5.72 -17.53
C PHE A 549 -25.60 -6.78 -17.94
N ARG A 550 -26.88 -6.47 -17.81
CA ARG A 550 -27.97 -7.38 -18.24
C ARG A 550 -27.98 -7.61 -19.74
N ARG A 551 -27.67 -6.56 -20.54
CA ARG A 551 -27.81 -6.56 -21.99
C ARG A 551 -26.58 -7.07 -22.74
N ARG A 552 -25.40 -7.09 -22.11
CA ARG A 552 -24.17 -7.50 -22.77
C ARG A 552 -23.93 -9.02 -22.70
N ASP A 553 -23.14 -9.54 -23.62
CA ASP A 553 -22.63 -10.90 -23.57
C ASP A 553 -21.47 -11.02 -22.57
N LEU A 554 -21.35 -12.20 -21.96
CA LEU A 554 -20.23 -12.49 -21.07
C LEU A 554 -18.98 -12.70 -21.93
N GLN A 555 -17.90 -12.04 -21.55
CA GLN A 555 -16.59 -12.23 -22.17
C GLN A 555 -15.84 -13.32 -21.39
N VAL A 556 -15.78 -14.52 -21.94
CA VAL A 556 -15.03 -15.67 -21.42
C VAL A 556 -13.58 -15.60 -21.91
#